data_8c5c5432bfa59faccb626a1c522baf1a
#
_entry.id   8c5c5432bfa59faccb626a1c522baf1a
#
_cell.length_a   1.000
_cell.length_b   1.000
_cell.length_c   1.000
_cell.angle_alpha   90.00
_cell.angle_beta   90.00
_cell.angle_gamma   90.00
#
_symmetry.space_group_name_H-M   'P 1'
#
loop_
_entity.id
_entity.type
_entity.pdbx_description
1 polymer ?
#
loop_
_entity_poly.entity_id
_entity_poly.type
_entity_poly.pdbx_seq_one_letter_code
_entity_poly.pdbx_strand_id
1 'polypeptide(L)'
;MSPPDTLLIIAGNGRYPFQLAAAARQAGVKRLYAAAFESETDPALSAEVDDLRWLRVGQLGKLIAYAKESGARDAMMAGQIAPKNLFDLRPDFAALLLLAKLKERNAETLFGAVGDALAKNGIELLPATTFLDEFLAPEGHFAGPKPRRRTQEDIAFGLRIAKEVSRLDIGQTVVVRNGTVLAVEGFEGTNDAIKRGALLGRGQAVAVKVSKPDQDFRFDVPVIGPLTLEAGAAAGLSALAVEAGRTLLVEPARLRALAETHKISILGVKP
;
A
#
# COMPACT_ATOMS: atom_id res chain seq x y z
N MET A 1 -18.09 11.80 -7.54
CA MET A 1 -17.39 12.48 -8.65
C MET A 1 -17.65 11.71 -9.94
N SER A 2 -17.83 12.36 -11.08
CA SER A 2 -17.78 11.66 -12.36
C SER A 2 -16.33 11.22 -12.63
N PRO A 3 -16.12 10.01 -13.17
CA PRO A 3 -14.78 9.53 -13.48
C PRO A 3 -14.13 10.41 -14.56
N PRO A 4 -12.82 10.61 -14.54
CA PRO A 4 -12.11 11.32 -15.59
C PRO A 4 -12.14 10.51 -16.89
N ASP A 5 -12.13 11.19 -18.04
CA ASP A 5 -12.03 10.50 -19.33
C ASP A 5 -10.68 9.79 -19.51
N THR A 6 -9.62 10.35 -18.94
CA THR A 6 -8.25 9.83 -19.04
C THR A 6 -7.60 9.83 -17.67
N LEU A 7 -7.01 8.69 -17.27
CA LEU A 7 -6.29 8.53 -16.02
C LEU A 7 -4.86 8.02 -16.28
N LEU A 8 -3.88 8.59 -15.59
CA LEU A 8 -2.51 8.08 -15.55
C LEU A 8 -2.29 7.27 -14.28
N ILE A 9 -1.90 6.01 -14.42
CA ILE A 9 -1.47 5.15 -13.30
C ILE A 9 0.06 5.23 -13.19
N ILE A 10 0.57 5.69 -12.06
CA ILE A 10 1.99 5.62 -11.70
C ILE A 10 2.17 4.28 -10.99
N ALA A 11 2.64 3.28 -11.74
CA ALA A 11 2.54 1.88 -11.37
C ALA A 11 3.83 1.35 -10.73
N GLY A 12 3.78 1.05 -9.43
CA GLY A 12 4.81 0.28 -8.74
C GLY A 12 4.63 -1.24 -8.90
N ASN A 13 5.20 -2.00 -7.98
CA ASN A 13 5.11 -3.47 -7.98
C ASN A 13 3.80 -4.00 -7.37
N GLY A 14 3.57 -5.30 -7.57
CA GLY A 14 2.45 -6.04 -7.01
C GLY A 14 1.18 -6.00 -7.85
N ARG A 15 0.08 -6.47 -7.27
CA ARG A 15 -1.22 -6.62 -7.98
C ARG A 15 -2.13 -5.39 -7.85
N TYR A 16 -1.76 -4.42 -7.03
CA TYR A 16 -2.53 -3.20 -6.84
C TYR A 16 -2.74 -2.38 -8.14
N PRO A 17 -1.71 -2.16 -9.00
CA PRO A 17 -1.93 -1.46 -10.28
C PRO A 17 -2.99 -2.13 -11.18
N PHE A 18 -3.05 -3.46 -11.19
CA PHE A 18 -4.04 -4.23 -11.95
C PHE A 18 -5.45 -4.03 -11.40
N GLN A 19 -5.59 -4.11 -10.07
CA GLN A 19 -6.87 -3.91 -9.39
C GLN A 19 -7.39 -2.49 -9.64
N LEU A 20 -6.50 -1.48 -9.58
CA LEU A 20 -6.85 -0.10 -9.90
C LEU A 20 -7.27 0.06 -11.36
N ALA A 21 -6.54 -0.52 -12.32
CA ALA A 21 -6.89 -0.44 -13.73
C ALA A 21 -8.29 -1.01 -14.00
N ALA A 22 -8.58 -2.20 -13.44
CA ALA A 22 -9.90 -2.83 -13.56
C ALA A 22 -11.01 -1.96 -12.93
N ALA A 23 -10.81 -1.46 -11.72
CA ALA A 23 -11.79 -0.62 -11.01
C ALA A 23 -12.03 0.72 -11.73
N ALA A 24 -10.98 1.37 -12.25
CA ALA A 24 -11.09 2.60 -13.03
C ALA A 24 -11.90 2.38 -14.32
N ARG A 25 -11.69 1.25 -15.02
CA ARG A 25 -12.50 0.86 -16.18
C ARG A 25 -13.98 0.66 -15.82
N GLN A 26 -14.25 -0.05 -14.72
CA GLN A 26 -15.61 -0.27 -14.23
C GLN A 26 -16.30 1.04 -13.84
N ALA A 27 -15.55 2.00 -13.30
CA ALA A 27 -16.04 3.32 -12.97
C ALA A 27 -16.31 4.20 -14.19
N GLY A 28 -15.87 3.80 -15.41
CA GLY A 28 -16.14 4.50 -16.66
C GLY A 28 -14.98 5.34 -17.19
N VAL A 29 -13.77 5.17 -16.68
CA VAL A 29 -12.54 5.79 -17.26
C VAL A 29 -12.32 5.21 -18.65
N LYS A 30 -12.27 6.08 -19.67
CA LYS A 30 -12.20 5.68 -21.08
C LYS A 30 -10.79 5.32 -21.54
N ARG A 31 -9.78 6.05 -21.03
CA ARG A 31 -8.38 5.86 -21.40
C ARG A 31 -7.51 5.73 -20.15
N LEU A 32 -6.75 4.65 -20.10
CA LEU A 32 -5.79 4.37 -19.03
C LEU A 32 -4.37 4.38 -19.59
N TYR A 33 -3.54 5.21 -19.02
CA TYR A 33 -2.10 5.25 -19.30
C TYR A 33 -1.34 4.76 -18.08
N ALA A 34 -0.21 4.10 -18.27
CA ALA A 34 0.62 3.65 -17.16
C ALA A 34 2.08 4.09 -17.32
N ALA A 35 2.59 4.77 -16.32
CA ALA A 35 4.03 4.96 -16.12
C ALA A 35 4.54 3.78 -15.29
N ALA A 36 5.22 2.85 -15.92
CA ALA A 36 5.77 1.64 -15.33
C ALA A 36 7.27 1.82 -15.02
N PHE A 37 7.75 1.20 -13.95
CA PHE A 37 9.15 1.30 -13.54
C PHE A 37 9.90 -0.01 -13.77
N GLU A 38 11.07 0.10 -14.43
CA GLU A 38 11.99 -1.03 -14.66
C GLU A 38 12.29 -1.73 -13.32
N SER A 39 12.22 -3.06 -13.31
CA SER A 39 12.44 -3.93 -12.13
C SER A 39 11.42 -3.80 -10.98
N GLU A 40 10.37 -3.01 -11.16
CA GLU A 40 9.28 -2.89 -10.18
C GLU A 40 7.94 -3.35 -10.74
N THR A 41 7.49 -2.74 -11.83
CA THR A 41 6.16 -3.01 -12.40
C THR A 41 6.13 -4.34 -13.15
N ASP A 42 5.08 -5.12 -12.94
CA ASP A 42 4.83 -6.36 -13.70
C ASP A 42 4.50 -6.01 -15.16
N PRO A 43 5.27 -6.54 -16.16
CA PRO A 43 5.03 -6.27 -17.57
C PRO A 43 3.62 -6.63 -18.07
N ALA A 44 2.95 -7.57 -17.41
CA ALA A 44 1.59 -7.96 -17.75
C ALA A 44 0.58 -6.81 -17.61
N LEU A 45 0.92 -5.73 -16.89
CA LEU A 45 0.08 -4.54 -16.77
C LEU A 45 -0.19 -3.89 -18.14
N SER A 46 0.68 -4.08 -19.12
CA SER A 46 0.49 -3.58 -20.47
C SER A 46 -0.79 -4.07 -21.16
N ALA A 47 -1.33 -5.22 -20.75
CA ALA A 47 -2.60 -5.75 -21.26
C ALA A 47 -3.84 -5.07 -20.66
N GLU A 48 -3.70 -4.34 -19.56
CA GLU A 48 -4.79 -3.71 -18.81
C GLU A 48 -4.97 -2.22 -19.10
N VAL A 49 -4.02 -1.63 -19.84
CA VAL A 49 -3.99 -0.19 -20.14
C VAL A 49 -3.86 0.09 -21.62
N ASP A 50 -4.22 1.29 -22.07
CA ASP A 50 -4.19 1.64 -23.50
C ASP A 50 -2.78 1.99 -23.99
N ASP A 51 -1.93 2.51 -23.10
CA ASP A 51 -0.51 2.77 -23.37
C ASP A 51 0.30 2.63 -22.09
N LEU A 52 1.52 2.10 -22.20
CA LEU A 52 2.42 1.92 -21.07
C LEU A 52 3.83 2.38 -21.44
N ARG A 53 4.37 3.28 -20.62
CA ARG A 53 5.75 3.78 -20.77
C ARG A 53 6.64 3.30 -19.65
N TRP A 54 7.75 2.65 -20.03
CA TRP A 54 8.78 2.25 -19.08
C TRP A 54 9.68 3.41 -18.70
N LEU A 55 9.88 3.60 -17.42
CA LEU A 55 10.73 4.61 -16.80
C LEU A 55 11.67 3.92 -15.80
N ARG A 56 12.73 4.63 -15.42
CA ARG A 56 13.52 4.27 -14.23
C ARG A 56 13.08 5.10 -13.05
N VAL A 57 13.15 4.51 -11.86
CA VAL A 57 12.92 5.26 -10.62
C VAL A 57 13.88 6.46 -10.57
N GLY A 58 13.33 7.66 -10.34
CA GLY A 58 14.10 8.91 -10.38
C GLY A 58 13.99 9.71 -11.69
N GLN A 59 13.34 9.23 -12.74
CA GLN A 59 13.13 9.98 -14.00
C GLN A 59 11.87 10.87 -13.95
N LEU A 60 11.85 11.84 -13.03
CA LEU A 60 10.71 12.74 -12.80
C LEU A 60 10.34 13.56 -14.04
N GLY A 61 11.32 14.10 -14.74
CA GLY A 61 11.08 14.89 -15.96
C GLY A 61 10.41 14.07 -17.06
N LYS A 62 10.80 12.80 -17.22
CA LYS A 62 10.15 11.89 -18.16
C LYS A 62 8.74 11.51 -17.74
N LEU A 63 8.50 11.32 -16.42
CA LEU A 63 7.17 11.07 -15.89
C LEU A 63 6.23 12.24 -16.21
N ILE A 64 6.65 13.47 -15.94
CA ILE A 64 5.87 14.68 -16.23
C ILE A 64 5.62 14.82 -17.73
N ALA A 65 6.64 14.58 -18.58
CA ALA A 65 6.48 14.62 -20.02
C ALA A 65 5.43 13.62 -20.51
N TYR A 66 5.51 12.38 -20.03
CA TYR A 66 4.55 11.33 -20.40
C TYR A 66 3.12 11.65 -19.91
N ALA A 67 2.99 12.18 -18.70
CA ALA A 67 1.70 12.60 -18.17
C ALA A 67 1.05 13.70 -19.05
N LYS A 68 1.84 14.65 -19.56
CA LYS A 68 1.35 15.66 -20.51
C LYS A 68 0.98 15.07 -21.87
N GLU A 69 1.80 14.19 -22.40
CA GLU A 69 1.56 13.51 -23.69
C GLU A 69 0.28 12.67 -23.66
N SER A 70 -0.01 11.99 -22.53
CA SER A 70 -1.24 11.22 -22.34
C SER A 70 -2.51 12.07 -22.35
N GLY A 71 -2.39 13.36 -22.10
CA GLY A 71 -3.52 14.27 -21.91
C GLY A 71 -4.28 14.06 -20.59
N ALA A 72 -3.75 13.24 -19.69
CA ALA A 72 -4.34 13.04 -18.38
C ALA A 72 -4.19 14.29 -17.51
N ARG A 73 -5.29 14.67 -16.86
CA ARG A 73 -5.30 15.69 -15.80
C ARG A 73 -5.28 15.10 -14.42
N ASP A 74 -5.57 13.81 -14.33
CA ASP A 74 -5.66 13.04 -13.10
C ASP A 74 -4.67 11.89 -13.15
N ALA A 75 -3.95 11.69 -12.05
CA ALA A 75 -3.03 10.58 -11.87
C ALA A 75 -3.30 9.87 -10.55
N MET A 76 -2.96 8.58 -10.48
CA MET A 76 -3.00 7.80 -9.24
C MET A 76 -1.73 7.00 -9.09
N MET A 77 -1.21 6.93 -7.86
CA MET A 77 -0.12 6.03 -7.52
C MET A 77 -0.67 4.70 -7.02
N ALA A 78 -0.18 3.59 -7.57
CA ALA A 78 -0.59 2.25 -7.17
C ALA A 78 0.60 1.29 -7.16
N GLY A 79 0.72 0.49 -6.09
CA GLY A 79 1.83 -0.43 -5.91
C GLY A 79 2.98 0.20 -5.11
N GLN A 80 4.00 -0.59 -4.86
CA GLN A 80 5.15 -0.20 -4.04
C GLN A 80 6.39 -0.03 -4.92
N ILE A 81 7.26 0.91 -4.56
CA ILE A 81 8.65 0.95 -5.02
C ILE A 81 9.51 0.37 -3.90
N ALA A 82 10.33 -0.64 -4.20
CA ALA A 82 11.15 -1.29 -3.18
C ALA A 82 12.12 -0.29 -2.54
N PRO A 83 12.24 -0.25 -1.19
CA PRO A 83 13.09 0.70 -0.49
C PRO A 83 14.55 0.71 -0.97
N LYS A 84 15.10 -0.46 -1.32
CA LYS A 84 16.46 -0.58 -1.89
C LYS A 84 16.65 0.24 -3.16
N ASN A 85 15.61 0.35 -3.99
CA ASN A 85 15.66 1.08 -5.26
C ASN A 85 15.57 2.61 -5.05
N LEU A 86 15.16 3.06 -3.85
CA LEU A 86 15.22 4.47 -3.46
C LEU A 86 16.66 4.93 -3.12
N PHE A 87 17.55 4.00 -2.77
CA PHE A 87 18.97 4.32 -2.55
C PHE A 87 19.81 4.29 -3.84
N ASP A 88 19.35 3.52 -4.87
CA ASP A 88 20.04 3.38 -6.16
C ASP A 88 19.45 4.30 -7.24
N LEU A 89 18.85 5.41 -6.84
CA LEU A 89 18.25 6.37 -7.75
C LEU A 89 19.28 6.91 -8.77
N ARG A 90 18.91 6.88 -10.05
CA ARG A 90 19.59 7.63 -11.11
C ARG A 90 18.69 8.80 -11.51
N PRO A 91 18.67 9.87 -10.69
CA PRO A 91 17.76 10.97 -10.89
C PRO A 91 18.11 11.74 -12.16
N ASP A 92 17.07 12.12 -12.92
CA ASP A 92 17.22 13.11 -13.96
C ASP A 92 17.35 14.53 -13.36
N PHE A 93 17.56 15.53 -14.23
CA PHE A 93 17.76 16.90 -13.77
C PHE A 93 16.58 17.44 -12.95
N ALA A 94 15.35 17.09 -13.33
CA ALA A 94 14.14 17.51 -12.62
C ALA A 94 14.09 16.88 -11.22
N ALA A 95 14.40 15.59 -11.09
CA ALA A 95 14.48 14.91 -9.82
C ALA A 95 15.62 15.45 -8.94
N LEU A 96 16.78 15.78 -9.51
CA LEU A 96 17.90 16.38 -8.77
C LEU A 96 17.49 17.73 -8.16
N LEU A 97 16.83 18.59 -8.91
CA LEU A 97 16.32 19.88 -8.41
C LEU A 97 15.28 19.70 -7.30
N LEU A 98 14.43 18.66 -7.40
CA LEU A 98 13.45 18.33 -6.38
C LEU A 98 14.15 17.85 -5.11
N LEU A 99 15.07 16.87 -5.22
CA LEU A 99 15.83 16.32 -4.11
C LEU A 99 16.66 17.37 -3.36
N ALA A 100 17.19 18.36 -4.06
CA ALA A 100 17.97 19.45 -3.46
C ALA A 100 17.14 20.36 -2.54
N LYS A 101 15.80 20.37 -2.70
CA LYS A 101 14.89 21.18 -1.89
C LYS A 101 14.36 20.44 -0.66
N LEU A 102 14.50 19.12 -0.60
CA LEU A 102 14.00 18.31 0.49
C LEU A 102 14.99 18.34 1.68
N LYS A 103 14.48 18.66 2.87
CA LYS A 103 15.22 18.58 4.12
C LYS A 103 15.40 17.13 4.58
N GLU A 104 14.35 16.33 4.41
CA GLU A 104 14.33 14.91 4.72
C GLU A 104 14.03 14.12 3.45
N ARG A 105 14.63 12.93 3.32
CA ARG A 105 14.50 12.08 2.12
C ARG A 105 13.89 10.74 2.48
N ASN A 106 12.78 10.77 3.20
CA ASN A 106 11.95 9.59 3.42
C ASN A 106 10.94 9.41 2.27
N ALA A 107 10.24 8.27 2.23
CA ALA A 107 9.29 7.96 1.18
C ALA A 107 8.17 9.01 1.10
N GLU A 108 7.67 9.48 2.23
CA GLU A 108 6.57 10.44 2.31
C GLU A 108 6.94 11.80 1.68
N THR A 109 8.10 12.35 2.05
CA THR A 109 8.58 13.62 1.49
C THR A 109 8.91 13.51 0.00
N LEU A 110 9.44 12.36 -0.45
CA LEU A 110 9.75 12.11 -1.86
C LEU A 110 8.47 12.02 -2.71
N PHE A 111 7.50 11.20 -2.32
CA PHE A 111 6.26 11.04 -3.08
C PHE A 111 5.36 12.26 -3.00
N GLY A 112 5.31 12.94 -1.86
CA GLY A 112 4.64 14.24 -1.73
C GLY A 112 5.19 15.27 -2.69
N ALA A 113 6.53 15.39 -2.78
CA ALA A 113 7.18 16.30 -3.71
C ALA A 113 6.95 15.93 -5.19
N VAL A 114 6.84 14.64 -5.52
CA VAL A 114 6.43 14.19 -6.87
C VAL A 114 5.00 14.63 -7.16
N GLY A 115 4.06 14.44 -6.21
CA GLY A 115 2.68 14.92 -6.33
C GLY A 115 2.61 16.43 -6.57
N ASP A 116 3.36 17.22 -5.82
CA ASP A 116 3.45 18.69 -6.00
C ASP A 116 4.03 19.08 -7.35
N ALA A 117 5.02 18.33 -7.85
CA ALA A 117 5.59 18.56 -9.17
C ALA A 117 4.58 18.25 -10.29
N LEU A 118 3.78 17.21 -10.16
CA LEU A 118 2.68 16.89 -11.07
C LEU A 118 1.63 18.00 -11.05
N ALA A 119 1.18 18.44 -9.87
CA ALA A 119 0.19 19.49 -9.69
C ALA A 119 0.63 20.82 -10.35
N LYS A 120 1.91 21.22 -10.20
CA LYS A 120 2.49 22.38 -10.88
C LYS A 120 2.46 22.28 -12.41
N ASN A 121 2.32 21.08 -12.94
CA ASN A 121 2.21 20.79 -14.37
C ASN A 121 0.76 20.52 -14.82
N GLY A 122 -0.24 20.81 -13.96
CA GLY A 122 -1.67 20.68 -14.25
C GLY A 122 -2.19 19.23 -14.16
N ILE A 123 -1.50 18.35 -13.42
CA ILE A 123 -1.88 16.95 -13.22
C ILE A 123 -2.17 16.76 -11.73
N GLU A 124 -3.41 16.49 -11.40
CA GLU A 124 -3.83 16.25 -10.01
C GLU A 124 -3.55 14.81 -9.60
N LEU A 125 -2.91 14.62 -8.44
CA LEU A 125 -2.72 13.29 -7.86
C LEU A 125 -3.93 12.97 -6.97
N LEU A 126 -4.81 12.10 -7.46
CA LEU A 126 -5.99 11.65 -6.74
C LEU A 126 -5.60 10.74 -5.56
N PRO A 127 -6.48 10.62 -4.54
CA PRO A 127 -6.30 9.63 -3.49
C PRO A 127 -6.15 8.23 -4.10
N ALA A 128 -5.18 7.46 -3.61
CA ALA A 128 -4.85 6.14 -4.12
C ALA A 128 -5.98 5.10 -3.92
N THR A 129 -6.98 5.44 -3.12
CA THR A 129 -8.21 4.63 -2.92
C THR A 129 -9.36 5.02 -3.84
N THR A 130 -9.20 6.04 -4.70
CA THR A 130 -10.24 6.43 -5.67
C THR A 130 -10.61 5.24 -6.55
N PHE A 131 -11.92 5.00 -6.76
CA PHE A 131 -12.51 3.83 -7.41
C PHE A 131 -12.40 2.50 -6.63
N LEU A 132 -11.83 2.50 -5.42
CA LEU A 132 -11.50 1.28 -4.69
C LEU A 132 -12.24 1.15 -3.35
N ASP A 133 -13.35 1.87 -3.14
CA ASP A 133 -14.11 1.84 -1.89
C ASP A 133 -14.54 0.43 -1.50
N GLU A 134 -14.95 -0.39 -2.46
CA GLU A 134 -15.36 -1.79 -2.23
C GLU A 134 -14.21 -2.71 -1.80
N PHE A 135 -12.97 -2.28 -2.00
CA PHE A 135 -11.75 -3.00 -1.60
C PHE A 135 -11.17 -2.52 -0.28
N LEU A 136 -11.80 -1.55 0.37
CA LEU A 136 -11.40 -1.15 1.71
C LEU A 136 -11.85 -2.19 2.74
N ALA A 137 -11.02 -2.45 3.74
CA ALA A 137 -11.31 -3.40 4.79
C ALA A 137 -12.61 -3.02 5.52
N PRO A 138 -13.62 -3.90 5.57
CA PRO A 138 -14.85 -3.65 6.32
C PRO A 138 -14.61 -3.69 7.83
N GLU A 139 -15.48 -3.10 8.60
CA GLU A 139 -15.46 -3.22 10.07
C GLU A 139 -15.88 -4.61 10.51
N GLY A 140 -15.25 -5.13 11.56
CA GLY A 140 -15.53 -6.42 12.14
C GLY A 140 -14.78 -7.57 11.49
N HIS A 141 -15.18 -8.80 11.82
CA HIS A 141 -14.57 -10.01 11.29
C HIS A 141 -15.07 -10.29 9.87
N PHE A 142 -14.16 -10.53 8.91
CA PHE A 142 -14.55 -10.73 7.51
C PHE A 142 -13.89 -11.93 6.80
N ALA A 143 -12.91 -12.62 7.43
CA ALA A 143 -12.35 -13.86 6.87
C ALA A 143 -11.68 -14.73 7.95
N GLY A 144 -11.56 -16.02 7.65
CA GLY A 144 -11.00 -17.03 8.55
C GLY A 144 -11.88 -17.34 9.76
N PRO A 145 -11.39 -18.10 10.74
CA PRO A 145 -12.15 -18.46 11.92
C PRO A 145 -12.45 -17.24 12.80
N LYS A 146 -13.59 -17.24 13.50
CA LYS A 146 -13.91 -16.18 14.47
C LYS A 146 -12.82 -16.10 15.55
N PRO A 147 -12.32 -14.90 15.88
CA PRO A 147 -11.27 -14.73 16.88
C PRO A 147 -11.78 -15.08 18.29
N ARG A 148 -10.96 -15.77 19.06
CA ARG A 148 -11.25 -16.04 20.46
C ARG A 148 -11.13 -14.77 21.28
N ARG A 149 -11.72 -14.74 22.49
CA ARG A 149 -11.65 -13.59 23.40
C ARG A 149 -10.23 -13.08 23.62
N ARG A 150 -9.27 -13.97 23.87
CA ARG A 150 -7.86 -13.60 24.07
C ARG A 150 -7.24 -12.94 22.82
N THR A 151 -7.58 -13.44 21.64
CA THR A 151 -7.17 -12.83 20.36
C THR A 151 -7.74 -11.41 20.21
N GLN A 152 -8.98 -11.19 20.63
CA GLN A 152 -9.60 -9.85 20.62
C GLN A 152 -8.91 -8.91 21.62
N GLU A 153 -8.54 -9.38 22.81
CA GLU A 153 -7.78 -8.64 23.81
C GLU A 153 -6.40 -8.23 23.28
N ASP A 154 -5.70 -9.16 22.58
CA ASP A 154 -4.44 -8.87 21.92
C ASP A 154 -4.59 -7.90 20.75
N ILE A 155 -5.67 -7.98 19.97
CA ILE A 155 -5.98 -7.00 18.92
C ILE A 155 -6.16 -5.60 19.50
N ALA A 156 -6.93 -5.46 20.56
CA ALA A 156 -7.15 -4.17 21.23
C ALA A 156 -5.86 -3.59 21.81
N PHE A 157 -5.03 -4.44 22.42
CA PHE A 157 -3.71 -4.04 22.90
C PHE A 157 -2.80 -3.61 21.74
N GLY A 158 -2.71 -4.44 20.69
CA GLY A 158 -1.88 -4.18 19.51
C GLY A 158 -2.32 -2.91 18.77
N LEU A 159 -3.63 -2.64 18.67
CA LEU A 159 -4.15 -1.43 18.03
C LEU A 159 -3.62 -0.16 18.71
N ARG A 160 -3.68 -0.10 20.03
CA ARG A 160 -3.15 1.02 20.81
C ARG A 160 -1.65 1.22 20.57
N ILE A 161 -0.87 0.13 20.63
CA ILE A 161 0.57 0.20 20.40
C ILE A 161 0.89 0.61 18.95
N ALA A 162 0.21 0.00 17.96
CA ALA A 162 0.42 0.33 16.54
C ALA A 162 0.15 1.81 16.24
N LYS A 163 -0.88 2.41 16.84
CA LYS A 163 -1.16 3.85 16.70
C LYS A 163 -0.04 4.72 17.28
N GLU A 164 0.51 4.38 18.44
CA GLU A 164 1.63 5.13 19.02
C GLU A 164 2.91 4.99 18.18
N VAL A 165 3.21 3.78 17.73
CA VAL A 165 4.38 3.52 16.86
C VAL A 165 4.24 4.27 15.53
N SER A 166 3.05 4.28 14.95
CA SER A 166 2.79 4.98 13.68
C SER A 166 2.87 6.50 13.83
N ARG A 167 2.47 7.05 14.98
CA ARG A 167 2.60 8.48 15.30
C ARG A 167 4.07 8.92 15.41
N LEU A 168 4.96 8.01 15.79
CA LEU A 168 6.41 8.26 15.86
C LEU A 168 7.13 8.04 14.52
N ASP A 169 6.37 7.70 13.46
CA ASP A 169 6.91 7.37 12.12
C ASP A 169 7.97 6.24 12.11
N ILE A 170 7.85 5.28 13.06
CA ILE A 170 8.74 4.12 13.13
C ILE A 170 8.27 3.06 12.14
N GLY A 171 6.94 2.79 12.12
CA GLY A 171 6.26 1.82 11.28
C GLY A 171 4.78 1.80 11.61
N GLN A 172 4.01 0.93 10.95
CA GLN A 172 2.56 0.91 11.09
C GLN A 172 2.00 -0.49 11.41
N THR A 173 2.89 -1.46 11.66
CA THR A 173 2.51 -2.84 12.03
C THR A 173 3.19 -3.26 13.31
N VAL A 174 2.43 -3.84 14.23
CA VAL A 174 2.97 -4.50 15.42
C VAL A 174 2.48 -5.93 15.49
N VAL A 175 3.29 -6.81 16.05
CA VAL A 175 2.91 -8.20 16.33
C VAL A 175 2.94 -8.41 17.83
N VAL A 176 1.85 -8.94 18.36
CA VAL A 176 1.64 -9.07 19.81
C VAL A 176 1.17 -10.46 20.18
N ARG A 177 1.37 -10.85 21.43
CA ARG A 177 0.79 -12.05 22.04
C ARG A 177 0.67 -11.85 23.55
N ASN A 178 -0.51 -12.14 24.10
CA ASN A 178 -0.75 -12.11 25.55
C ASN A 178 -0.36 -10.77 26.20
N GLY A 179 -0.71 -9.65 25.55
CA GLY A 179 -0.37 -8.31 26.02
C GLY A 179 1.12 -7.95 25.93
N THR A 180 1.90 -8.73 25.17
CA THR A 180 3.33 -8.47 24.97
C THR A 180 3.62 -8.18 23.50
N VAL A 181 4.39 -7.12 23.22
CA VAL A 181 4.86 -6.78 21.87
C VAL A 181 5.99 -7.74 21.51
N LEU A 182 5.85 -8.47 20.40
CA LEU A 182 6.84 -9.42 19.88
C LEU A 182 7.68 -8.81 18.76
N ALA A 183 7.06 -7.94 17.92
CA ALA A 183 7.75 -7.24 16.87
C ALA A 183 7.05 -5.89 16.59
N VAL A 184 7.85 -4.92 16.19
CA VAL A 184 7.42 -3.63 15.65
C VAL A 184 8.03 -3.54 14.26
N GLU A 185 7.22 -3.17 13.26
CA GLU A 185 7.69 -2.88 11.91
C GLU A 185 8.64 -1.69 11.93
N GLY A 186 9.75 -1.81 11.26
CA GLY A 186 10.68 -0.73 10.97
C GLY A 186 11.00 -0.72 9.48
N PHE A 187 12.27 -0.57 9.15
CA PHE A 187 12.74 -0.51 7.76
C PHE A 187 12.54 -1.81 6.97
N GLU A 188 12.45 -2.96 7.67
CA GLU A 188 12.23 -4.28 7.04
C GLU A 188 10.87 -4.42 6.33
N GLY A 189 9.88 -3.60 6.72
CA GLY A 189 8.53 -3.63 6.17
C GLY A 189 7.60 -4.66 6.80
N THR A 190 6.31 -4.57 6.46
CA THR A 190 5.20 -5.29 7.10
C THR A 190 5.39 -6.81 7.12
N ASN A 191 5.72 -7.41 5.97
CA ASN A 191 5.74 -8.88 5.85
C ASN A 191 6.85 -9.51 6.70
N ASP A 192 8.03 -8.92 6.73
CA ASP A 192 9.16 -9.43 7.53
C ASP A 192 8.94 -9.18 9.03
N ALA A 193 8.35 -8.05 9.41
CA ALA A 193 7.95 -7.80 10.79
C ALA A 193 6.90 -8.81 11.28
N ILE A 194 5.88 -9.11 10.47
CA ILE A 194 4.87 -10.14 10.78
C ILE A 194 5.54 -11.50 10.92
N LYS A 195 6.38 -11.90 9.98
CA LYS A 195 7.10 -13.18 10.02
C LYS A 195 7.95 -13.33 11.29
N ARG A 196 8.75 -12.31 11.60
CA ARG A 196 9.59 -12.28 12.80
C ARG A 196 8.77 -12.39 14.08
N GLY A 197 7.71 -11.60 14.22
CA GLY A 197 6.84 -11.59 15.39
C GLY A 197 6.02 -12.87 15.53
N ALA A 198 5.50 -13.43 14.44
CA ALA A 198 4.71 -14.65 14.45
C ALA A 198 5.55 -15.88 14.88
N LEU A 199 6.81 -15.97 14.43
CA LEU A 199 7.75 -17.00 14.90
C LEU A 199 7.96 -16.95 16.43
N LEU A 200 8.15 -15.74 16.99
CA LEU A 200 8.27 -15.55 18.43
C LEU A 200 6.96 -15.91 19.16
N GLY A 201 5.83 -15.71 18.50
CA GLY A 201 4.50 -15.99 19.02
C GLY A 201 4.09 -17.46 19.01
N ARG A 202 4.87 -18.37 18.44
CA ARG A 202 4.65 -19.83 18.46
C ARG A 202 3.21 -20.24 18.14
N GLY A 203 2.67 -19.75 17.03
CA GLY A 203 1.33 -20.11 16.53
C GLY A 203 0.15 -19.39 17.20
N GLN A 204 0.39 -18.34 18.00
CA GLN A 204 -0.66 -17.57 18.68
C GLN A 204 -0.44 -16.05 18.59
N ALA A 205 0.39 -15.61 17.67
CA ALA A 205 0.64 -14.19 17.47
C ALA A 205 -0.51 -13.52 16.73
N VAL A 206 -0.72 -12.25 17.02
CA VAL A 206 -1.66 -11.34 16.37
C VAL A 206 -0.88 -10.20 15.75
N ALA A 207 -1.05 -9.95 14.47
CA ALA A 207 -0.54 -8.77 13.81
C ALA A 207 -1.62 -7.69 13.73
N VAL A 208 -1.26 -6.43 13.99
CA VAL A 208 -2.15 -5.28 13.86
C VAL A 208 -1.47 -4.24 12.99
N LYS A 209 -2.11 -3.88 11.89
CA LYS A 209 -1.65 -2.86 10.94
C LYS A 209 -2.63 -1.69 10.89
N VAL A 210 -2.11 -0.48 11.03
CA VAL A 210 -2.89 0.75 11.07
C VAL A 210 -2.40 1.75 10.02
N SER A 211 -3.16 2.83 9.83
CA SER A 211 -2.67 4.01 9.13
C SER A 211 -1.99 4.97 10.11
N LYS A 212 -1.04 5.77 9.62
CA LYS A 212 -0.48 6.90 10.37
C LYS A 212 -1.55 7.98 10.59
N PRO A 213 -1.46 8.81 11.64
CA PRO A 213 -2.42 9.90 11.88
C PRO A 213 -2.57 10.86 10.69
N ASP A 214 -1.44 11.31 10.15
CA ASP A 214 -1.37 12.31 9.07
C ASP A 214 -0.98 11.68 7.71
N GLN A 215 -1.39 10.42 7.49
CA GLN A 215 -1.04 9.67 6.27
C GLN A 215 -1.59 10.34 5.01
N ASP A 216 -0.72 10.62 4.05
CA ASP A 216 -1.13 11.17 2.77
C ASP A 216 -1.68 10.08 1.84
N PHE A 217 -3.00 9.96 1.80
CA PHE A 217 -3.72 8.94 1.01
C PHE A 217 -3.57 9.10 -0.50
N ARG A 218 -2.92 10.13 -1.01
CA ARG A 218 -2.61 10.25 -2.44
C ARG A 218 -1.60 9.19 -2.90
N PHE A 219 -0.71 8.73 -2.00
CA PHE A 219 0.35 7.79 -2.34
C PHE A 219 0.70 6.77 -1.25
N ASP A 220 0.31 6.99 -0.01
CA ASP A 220 0.59 6.10 1.11
C ASP A 220 -0.71 5.55 1.70
N VAL A 221 -1.12 4.37 1.23
CA VAL A 221 -2.30 3.65 1.70
C VAL A 221 -1.83 2.35 2.33
N PRO A 222 -2.25 2.03 3.56
CA PRO A 222 -2.01 0.70 4.11
C PRO A 222 -2.63 -0.36 3.22
N VAL A 223 -1.83 -1.35 2.83
CA VAL A 223 -2.28 -2.44 1.96
C VAL A 223 -2.01 -3.77 2.65
N ILE A 224 -2.94 -4.70 2.54
CA ILE A 224 -2.72 -6.12 2.78
C ILE A 224 -3.17 -6.95 1.58
N GLY A 225 -2.54 -8.09 1.37
CA GLY A 225 -2.88 -9.00 0.30
C GLY A 225 -2.40 -10.43 0.59
N PRO A 226 -2.50 -11.31 -0.41
CA PRO A 226 -2.06 -12.71 -0.28
C PRO A 226 -0.65 -12.85 0.29
N LEU A 227 0.32 -12.06 -0.17
CA LEU A 227 1.71 -12.13 0.30
C LEU A 227 1.85 -11.81 1.80
N THR A 228 1.04 -10.87 2.32
CA THR A 228 1.03 -10.56 3.77
C THR A 228 0.54 -11.75 4.58
N LEU A 229 -0.51 -12.40 4.08
CA LEU A 229 -1.10 -13.54 4.77
C LEU A 229 -0.22 -14.80 4.67
N GLU A 230 0.39 -15.05 3.51
CA GLU A 230 1.37 -16.13 3.29
C GLU A 230 2.58 -15.98 4.21
N ALA A 231 3.11 -14.76 4.36
CA ALA A 231 4.20 -14.47 5.32
C ALA A 231 3.80 -14.78 6.76
N GLY A 232 2.59 -14.39 7.15
CA GLY A 232 2.02 -14.70 8.47
C GLY A 232 1.77 -16.19 8.67
N ALA A 233 1.18 -16.87 7.68
CA ALA A 233 0.87 -18.29 7.71
C ALA A 233 2.12 -19.15 7.89
N ALA A 234 3.17 -18.86 7.12
CA ALA A 234 4.45 -19.58 7.20
C ALA A 234 5.10 -19.49 8.59
N ALA A 235 4.78 -18.44 9.36
CA ALA A 235 5.31 -18.20 10.70
C ALA A 235 4.34 -18.52 11.83
N GLY A 236 3.12 -19.01 11.51
CA GLY A 236 2.12 -19.39 12.52
C GLY A 236 1.34 -18.18 13.10
N LEU A 237 1.05 -17.18 12.30
CA LEU A 237 0.15 -16.09 12.69
C LEU A 237 -1.26 -16.63 12.95
N SER A 238 -1.94 -16.17 14.00
CA SER A 238 -3.31 -16.58 14.32
C SER A 238 -4.37 -15.56 13.90
N ALA A 239 -4.03 -14.30 13.86
CA ALA A 239 -4.92 -13.23 13.44
C ALA A 239 -4.18 -12.03 12.83
N LEU A 240 -4.84 -11.36 11.88
CA LEU A 240 -4.42 -10.11 11.28
C LEU A 240 -5.57 -9.10 11.44
N ALA A 241 -5.34 -8.06 12.20
CA ALA A 241 -6.25 -6.93 12.32
C ALA A 241 -5.72 -5.74 11.50
N VAL A 242 -6.62 -5.07 10.80
CA VAL A 242 -6.27 -3.90 9.98
C VAL A 242 -7.24 -2.75 10.26
N GLU A 243 -6.86 -1.53 10.00
CA GLU A 243 -7.75 -0.37 10.20
C GLU A 243 -8.86 -0.37 9.15
N ALA A 244 -10.12 -0.47 9.63
CA ALA A 244 -11.30 -0.50 8.78
C ALA A 244 -11.51 0.82 8.04
N GLY A 245 -11.91 0.73 6.76
CA GLY A 245 -12.12 1.88 5.89
C GLY A 245 -10.83 2.63 5.47
N ARG A 246 -9.66 2.18 5.94
CA ARG A 246 -8.38 2.83 5.67
C ARG A 246 -7.31 1.89 5.11
N THR A 247 -7.55 0.58 5.13
CA THR A 247 -6.65 -0.44 4.59
C THR A 247 -7.22 -1.04 3.32
N LEU A 248 -6.44 -1.03 2.24
CA LEU A 248 -6.81 -1.61 0.96
C LEU A 248 -6.53 -3.13 0.97
N LEU A 249 -7.51 -3.90 0.51
CA LEU A 249 -7.40 -5.34 0.31
C LEU A 249 -7.06 -5.64 -1.16
N VAL A 250 -5.86 -6.13 -1.40
CA VAL A 250 -5.44 -6.58 -2.74
C VAL A 250 -5.82 -8.04 -2.91
N GLU A 251 -6.40 -8.40 -4.05
CA GLU A 251 -6.92 -9.74 -4.36
C GLU A 251 -7.82 -10.30 -3.22
N PRO A 252 -8.91 -9.60 -2.84
CA PRO A 252 -9.66 -9.93 -1.61
C PRO A 252 -10.25 -11.35 -1.62
N ALA A 253 -10.61 -11.90 -2.77
CA ALA A 253 -11.10 -13.29 -2.86
C ALA A 253 -9.99 -14.29 -2.49
N ARG A 254 -8.77 -14.11 -3.02
CA ARG A 254 -7.61 -14.95 -2.70
C ARG A 254 -7.18 -14.77 -1.24
N LEU A 255 -7.19 -13.53 -0.74
CA LEU A 255 -6.88 -13.23 0.65
C LEU A 255 -7.82 -13.99 1.60
N ARG A 256 -9.14 -13.98 1.33
CA ARG A 256 -10.14 -14.71 2.12
C ARG A 256 -9.92 -16.22 2.05
N ALA A 257 -9.68 -16.78 0.86
CA ALA A 257 -9.41 -18.20 0.70
C ALA A 257 -8.17 -18.66 1.50
N LEU A 258 -7.09 -17.88 1.49
CA LEU A 258 -5.90 -18.13 2.28
C LEU A 258 -6.18 -18.04 3.79
N ALA A 259 -7.00 -17.09 4.24
CA ALA A 259 -7.39 -16.95 5.63
C ALA A 259 -8.11 -18.19 6.15
N GLU A 260 -9.04 -18.75 5.36
CA GLU A 260 -9.73 -20.01 5.70
C GLU A 260 -8.78 -21.20 5.70
N THR A 261 -7.93 -21.33 4.67
CA THR A 261 -6.97 -22.44 4.53
C THR A 261 -6.00 -22.49 5.69
N HIS A 262 -5.43 -21.34 6.06
CA HIS A 262 -4.42 -21.23 7.11
C HIS A 262 -5.00 -20.97 8.50
N LYS A 263 -6.34 -20.89 8.62
CA LYS A 263 -7.06 -20.62 9.88
C LYS A 263 -6.60 -19.30 10.55
N ILE A 264 -6.37 -18.27 9.78
CA ILE A 264 -6.00 -16.93 10.25
C ILE A 264 -7.24 -16.05 10.27
N SER A 265 -7.61 -15.52 11.45
CA SER A 265 -8.71 -14.55 11.55
C SER A 265 -8.31 -13.22 10.92
N ILE A 266 -9.16 -12.63 10.05
CA ILE A 266 -8.95 -11.28 9.54
C ILE A 266 -10.09 -10.37 9.99
N LEU A 267 -9.71 -9.20 10.55
CA LEU A 267 -10.67 -8.24 11.10
C LEU A 267 -10.32 -6.82 10.68
N GLY A 268 -11.36 -6.02 10.40
CA GLY A 268 -11.24 -4.57 10.37
C GLY A 268 -11.59 -3.98 11.72
N VAL A 269 -10.71 -3.14 12.26
CA VAL A 269 -10.86 -2.49 13.55
C VAL A 269 -10.86 -0.98 13.40
N LYS A 270 -11.54 -0.28 14.29
CA LYS A 270 -11.49 1.17 14.41
C LYS A 270 -10.69 1.56 15.64
N PRO A 271 -9.80 2.58 15.56
CA PRO A 271 -9.05 3.12 16.70
C PRO A 271 -9.97 3.71 17.77
#